data_6d2c1d95d9b9f41f02966167a49c1b6e
#
_entry.id   6d2c1d95d9b9f41f02966167a49c1b6e
#
_cell.length_a   1.000
_cell.length_b   1.000
_cell.length_c   1.000
_cell.angle_alpha   90.00
_cell.angle_beta   90.00
_cell.angle_gamma   90.00
#
_symmetry.space_group_name_H-M   'P 1'
#
loop_
_entity.id
_entity.type
_entity.pdbx_description
1 polymer ?
#
loop_
_entity_poly.entity_id
_entity_poly.type
_entity_poly.pdbx_seq_one_letter_code
_entity_poly.pdbx_strand_id
1 'polypeptide(L)'
;MDNEKKLIKILDRFRDKLSQKEIDLIDGMFDSLESSKNLWNNNSNYSLFTDGASQLDKNNAGIGGLLKSGEEVIFSFAENVGDCTNNEAEYLALIKGIQLCIDKKILDVNIFCDSELIVRQVNGDYKVKNERMIKLHSKTLNLCSMLENWSVSHVMREKNTEADLLSKEGLAK
;
A
#
# COMPACT_ATOMS: atom_id res chain seq x y z
N MET A 1 2.90 -13.39 -2.59
CA MET A 1 3.63 -14.41 -1.77
C MET A 1 2.97 -15.80 -1.82
N ASP A 2 1.64 -15.95 -1.89
CA ASP A 2 0.97 -17.26 -1.90
C ASP A 2 1.07 -17.98 -3.26
N ASN A 3 0.93 -17.28 -4.38
CA ASN A 3 0.96 -17.88 -5.72
C ASN A 3 2.36 -18.36 -6.13
N GLU A 4 3.41 -17.69 -5.70
CA GLU A 4 4.80 -18.05 -5.95
C GLU A 4 5.19 -19.32 -5.18
N LYS A 5 4.83 -19.39 -3.89
CA LYS A 5 5.01 -20.60 -3.08
C LYS A 5 4.20 -21.78 -3.62
N LYS A 6 3.01 -21.53 -4.18
CA LYS A 6 2.21 -22.56 -4.85
C LYS A 6 2.88 -23.02 -6.14
N LEU A 7 3.41 -22.11 -6.93
CA LEU A 7 4.11 -22.41 -8.18
C LEU A 7 5.38 -23.24 -7.90
N ILE A 8 6.19 -22.84 -6.92
CA ILE A 8 7.37 -23.60 -6.50
C ILE A 8 6.98 -25.02 -6.07
N LYS A 9 5.94 -25.19 -5.25
CA LYS A 9 5.45 -26.53 -4.84
C LYS A 9 4.94 -27.37 -6.01
N ILE A 10 4.37 -26.75 -7.04
CA ILE A 10 3.93 -27.45 -8.25
C ILE A 10 5.15 -27.90 -9.05
N LEU A 11 6.13 -27.01 -9.25
CA LEU A 11 7.35 -27.33 -9.99
C LEU A 11 8.17 -28.42 -9.30
N ASP A 12 8.27 -28.40 -7.96
CA ASP A 12 8.95 -29.46 -7.19
C ASP A 12 8.34 -30.86 -7.42
N ARG A 13 7.02 -30.95 -7.62
CA ARG A 13 6.36 -32.23 -7.93
C ARG A 13 6.70 -32.79 -9.31
N PHE A 14 7.14 -31.94 -10.22
CA PHE A 14 7.48 -32.32 -11.58
C PHE A 14 8.98 -32.34 -11.84
N ARG A 15 9.81 -31.91 -10.87
CA ARG A 15 11.27 -31.77 -11.00
C ARG A 15 11.94 -33.07 -11.45
N ASP A 16 11.46 -34.22 -10.95
CA ASP A 16 11.97 -35.55 -11.33
C ASP A 16 11.64 -35.96 -12.78
N LYS A 17 10.72 -35.22 -13.44
CA LYS A 17 10.29 -35.48 -14.82
C LYS A 17 10.88 -34.49 -15.82
N LEU A 18 11.58 -33.46 -15.35
CA LEU A 18 12.19 -32.43 -16.16
C LEU A 18 13.64 -32.79 -16.48
N SER A 19 14.07 -32.49 -17.69
CA SER A 19 15.48 -32.57 -18.06
C SER A 19 16.29 -31.48 -17.34
N GLN A 20 17.61 -31.68 -17.19
CA GLN A 20 18.49 -30.69 -16.55
C GLN A 20 18.41 -29.32 -17.24
N LYS A 21 18.25 -29.27 -18.59
CA LYS A 21 18.09 -28.01 -19.32
C LYS A 21 16.81 -27.25 -18.97
N GLU A 22 15.70 -27.98 -18.72
CA GLU A 22 14.43 -27.38 -18.33
C GLU A 22 14.50 -26.86 -16.89
N ILE A 23 15.21 -27.58 -16.00
CA ILE A 23 15.46 -27.15 -14.63
C ILE A 23 16.30 -25.86 -14.64
N ASP A 24 17.41 -25.84 -15.38
CA ASP A 24 18.30 -24.68 -15.47
C ASP A 24 17.56 -23.46 -16.06
N LEU A 25 16.65 -23.65 -16.99
CA LEU A 25 15.81 -22.59 -17.57
C LEU A 25 14.82 -22.03 -16.53
N ILE A 26 14.17 -22.91 -15.79
CA ILE A 26 13.21 -22.54 -14.73
C ILE A 26 13.93 -21.81 -13.61
N ASP A 27 15.06 -22.33 -13.12
CA ASP A 27 15.85 -21.71 -12.07
C ASP A 27 16.38 -20.33 -12.53
N GLY A 28 16.86 -20.20 -13.77
CA GLY A 28 17.25 -18.92 -14.36
C GLY A 28 16.11 -17.91 -14.50
N MET A 29 14.87 -18.38 -14.77
CA MET A 29 13.69 -17.51 -14.77
C MET A 29 13.35 -17.03 -13.35
N PHE A 30 13.48 -17.88 -12.32
CA PHE A 30 13.27 -17.48 -10.92
C PHE A 30 14.34 -16.50 -10.45
N ASP A 31 15.62 -16.74 -10.76
CA ASP A 31 16.71 -15.82 -10.46
C ASP A 31 16.52 -14.46 -11.12
N SER A 32 16.03 -14.45 -12.36
CA SER A 32 15.71 -13.22 -13.08
C SER A 32 14.49 -12.49 -12.48
N LEU A 33 13.49 -13.23 -12.00
CA LEU A 33 12.33 -12.68 -11.29
C LEU A 33 12.71 -12.16 -9.90
N GLU A 34 13.57 -12.87 -9.16
CA GLU A 34 14.09 -12.38 -7.87
C GLU A 34 15.03 -11.17 -8.05
N SER A 35 15.88 -11.18 -9.08
CA SER A 35 16.70 -10.02 -9.44
C SER A 35 15.84 -8.83 -9.86
N SER A 36 14.77 -9.07 -10.60
CA SER A 36 13.76 -8.05 -10.93
C SER A 36 13.06 -7.55 -9.67
N LYS A 37 12.63 -8.45 -8.75
CA LYS A 37 12.03 -8.06 -7.48
C LYS A 37 12.97 -7.23 -6.60
N ASN A 38 14.25 -7.56 -6.57
CA ASN A 38 15.27 -6.80 -5.84
C ASN A 38 15.56 -5.43 -6.50
N LEU A 39 15.43 -5.33 -7.83
CA LEU A 39 15.44 -4.06 -8.56
C LEU A 39 14.16 -3.24 -8.32
N TRP A 40 13.02 -3.90 -8.04
CA TRP A 40 11.72 -3.27 -7.80
C TRP A 40 11.51 -2.89 -6.32
N ASN A 41 12.26 -3.50 -5.40
CA ASN A 41 12.00 -3.34 -3.96
C ASN A 41 12.68 -2.15 -3.28
N ASN A 42 13.54 -1.34 -3.95
CA ASN A 42 14.32 -0.35 -3.19
C ASN A 42 14.71 0.94 -3.93
N ASN A 43 14.05 1.33 -5.03
CA ASN A 43 14.49 2.54 -5.74
C ASN A 43 13.44 3.63 -5.94
N SER A 44 12.25 3.51 -5.32
CA SER A 44 11.40 4.69 -5.26
C SER A 44 11.99 5.70 -4.28
N ASN A 45 12.37 6.85 -4.79
CA ASN A 45 12.78 8.00 -3.97
C ASN A 45 11.58 8.62 -3.23
N TYR A 46 10.35 8.15 -3.49
CA TYR A 46 9.13 8.72 -2.96
C TYR A 46 8.50 7.83 -1.90
N SER A 47 8.22 8.42 -0.75
CA SER A 47 7.59 7.78 0.41
C SER A 47 6.31 8.52 0.76
N LEU A 48 5.16 7.86 0.58
CA LEU A 48 3.85 8.38 0.93
C LEU A 48 3.46 7.87 2.33
N PHE A 49 3.22 8.75 3.25
CA PHE A 49 2.70 8.46 4.59
C PHE A 49 1.25 8.92 4.69
N THR A 50 0.37 8.06 5.23
CA THR A 50 -1.05 8.35 5.35
C THR A 50 -1.58 7.95 6.72
N ASP A 51 -2.59 8.68 7.20
CA ASP A 51 -3.30 8.40 8.44
C ASP A 51 -4.75 8.88 8.37
N GLY A 52 -5.64 8.19 9.07
CA GLY A 52 -7.04 8.54 9.24
C GLY A 52 -7.44 8.57 10.70
N ALA A 53 -8.13 9.62 11.12
CA ALA A 53 -8.63 9.78 12.48
C ALA A 53 -10.13 9.99 12.50
N SER A 54 -10.84 9.35 13.43
CA SER A 54 -12.30 9.46 13.56
C SER A 54 -12.70 9.79 14.99
N GLN A 55 -13.69 10.67 15.14
CA GLN A 55 -14.40 11.00 16.38
C GLN A 55 -15.86 10.60 16.23
N LEU A 56 -16.16 9.32 16.49
CA LEU A 56 -17.49 8.74 16.30
C LEU A 56 -18.59 9.45 17.09
N ASP A 57 -18.28 9.96 18.28
CA ASP A 57 -19.19 10.74 19.13
C ASP A 57 -19.61 12.09 18.51
N LYS A 58 -18.84 12.59 17.55
CA LYS A 58 -19.07 13.85 16.83
C LYS A 58 -19.43 13.66 15.37
N ASN A 59 -19.58 12.42 14.89
CA ASN A 59 -19.78 12.10 13.47
C ASN A 59 -18.77 12.82 12.57
N ASN A 60 -17.51 12.81 12.98
CA ASN A 60 -16.46 13.58 12.34
C ASN A 60 -15.22 12.73 12.13
N ALA A 61 -14.62 12.83 10.95
CA ALA A 61 -13.38 12.18 10.64
C ALA A 61 -12.47 13.06 9.79
N GLY A 62 -11.17 12.92 9.98
CA GLY A 62 -10.14 13.62 9.23
C GLY A 62 -9.17 12.65 8.60
N ILE A 63 -8.62 13.04 7.48
CA ILE A 63 -7.56 12.33 6.78
C ILE A 63 -6.35 13.22 6.63
N GLY A 64 -5.17 12.61 6.70
CA GLY A 64 -3.91 13.30 6.53
C GLY A 64 -2.89 12.45 5.81
N GLY A 65 -1.95 13.09 5.17
CA GLY A 65 -0.82 12.42 4.57
C GLY A 65 0.16 13.36 3.92
N LEU A 66 1.33 12.84 3.61
CA LEU A 66 2.41 13.58 2.96
C LEU A 66 3.25 12.65 2.10
N LEU A 67 3.74 13.20 0.99
CA LEU A 67 4.72 12.54 0.15
C LEU A 67 6.09 13.20 0.36
N LYS A 68 7.10 12.37 0.58
CA LYS A 68 8.50 12.78 0.69
C LYS A 68 9.37 12.21 -0.42
N SER A 69 10.41 12.98 -0.77
CA SER A 69 11.57 12.49 -1.51
C SER A 69 12.81 12.73 -0.64
N GLY A 70 13.32 11.68 0.01
CA GLY A 70 14.28 11.84 1.10
C GLY A 70 13.67 12.66 2.26
N GLU A 71 14.30 13.78 2.62
CA GLU A 71 13.81 14.69 3.67
C GLU A 71 12.86 15.79 3.13
N GLU A 72 12.74 15.93 1.82
CA GLU A 72 11.91 16.95 1.19
C GLU A 72 10.44 16.53 1.13
N VAL A 73 9.53 17.39 1.60
CA VAL A 73 8.08 17.20 1.47
C VAL A 73 7.63 17.74 0.12
N ILE A 74 7.19 16.84 -0.76
CA ILE A 74 6.70 17.18 -2.11
C ILE A 74 5.27 17.72 -2.06
N PHE A 75 4.42 17.11 -1.24
CA PHE A 75 3.09 17.61 -0.90
C PHE A 75 2.63 17.06 0.45
N SER A 76 1.64 17.73 1.03
CA SER A 76 0.87 17.22 2.16
C SER A 76 -0.60 17.56 1.99
N PHE A 77 -1.46 16.86 2.71
CA PHE A 77 -2.90 17.13 2.76
C PHE A 77 -3.44 16.86 4.16
N ALA A 78 -4.46 17.62 4.52
CA ALA A 78 -5.27 17.45 5.72
C ALA A 78 -6.69 17.88 5.38
N GLU A 79 -7.64 16.93 5.38
CA GLU A 79 -9.03 17.17 4.95
C GLU A 79 -10.02 16.55 5.92
N ASN A 80 -11.15 17.23 6.11
CA ASN A 80 -12.30 16.66 6.80
C ASN A 80 -13.10 15.78 5.82
N VAL A 81 -13.50 14.59 6.26
CA VAL A 81 -14.24 13.64 5.43
C VAL A 81 -15.62 13.31 6.01
N GLY A 82 -16.04 14.03 7.05
CA GLY A 82 -17.35 13.88 7.67
C GLY A 82 -17.49 12.60 8.48
N ASP A 83 -18.70 12.03 8.50
CA ASP A 83 -19.03 10.86 9.32
C ASP A 83 -18.50 9.58 8.66
N CYS A 84 -17.45 9.03 9.23
CA CYS A 84 -16.95 7.69 8.90
C CYS A 84 -16.18 7.06 10.06
N THR A 85 -16.04 5.76 10.02
CA THR A 85 -15.24 5.01 11.01
C THR A 85 -13.76 5.24 10.82
N ASN A 86 -12.95 4.95 11.84
CA ASN A 86 -11.48 5.07 11.74
C ASN A 86 -10.91 4.27 10.57
N ASN A 87 -11.34 3.02 10.40
CA ASN A 87 -10.87 2.20 9.27
C ASN A 87 -11.27 2.78 7.90
N GLU A 88 -12.44 3.42 7.80
CA GLU A 88 -12.84 4.11 6.56
C GLU A 88 -11.98 5.36 6.33
N ALA A 89 -11.69 6.15 7.38
CA ALA A 89 -10.79 7.29 7.29
C ALA A 89 -9.39 6.89 6.83
N GLU A 90 -8.85 5.79 7.37
CA GLU A 90 -7.56 5.21 6.93
C GLU A 90 -7.56 4.89 5.42
N TYR A 91 -8.60 4.21 4.92
CA TYR A 91 -8.72 3.95 3.48
C TYR A 91 -8.85 5.23 2.67
N LEU A 92 -9.62 6.21 3.14
CA LEU A 92 -9.80 7.48 2.46
C LEU A 92 -8.49 8.28 2.37
N ALA A 93 -7.67 8.25 3.44
CA ALA A 93 -6.34 8.85 3.44
C ALA A 93 -5.44 8.20 2.39
N LEU A 94 -5.42 6.87 2.35
CA LEU A 94 -4.65 6.10 1.37
C LEU A 94 -5.10 6.41 -0.07
N ILE A 95 -6.41 6.40 -0.34
CA ILE A 95 -7.01 6.77 -1.64
C ILE A 95 -6.58 8.18 -2.06
N LYS A 96 -6.69 9.16 -1.15
CA LYS A 96 -6.32 10.56 -1.43
C LYS A 96 -4.84 10.69 -1.75
N GLY A 97 -3.98 10.08 -0.95
CA GLY A 97 -2.53 10.12 -1.17
C GLY A 97 -2.12 9.52 -2.50
N ILE A 98 -2.63 8.33 -2.85
CA ILE A 98 -2.34 7.67 -4.12
C ILE A 98 -2.86 8.52 -5.31
N GLN A 99 -4.08 9.06 -5.19
CA GLN A 99 -4.63 9.93 -6.24
C GLN A 99 -3.74 11.14 -6.49
N LEU A 100 -3.23 11.79 -5.44
CA LEU A 100 -2.32 12.93 -5.57
C LEU A 100 -0.98 12.53 -6.21
N CYS A 101 -0.47 11.32 -5.93
CA CYS A 101 0.71 10.80 -6.62
C CYS A 101 0.46 10.67 -8.13
N ILE A 102 -0.66 10.05 -8.51
CA ILE A 102 -1.06 9.87 -9.92
C ILE A 102 -1.22 11.23 -10.62
N ASP A 103 -1.94 12.18 -10.01
CA ASP A 103 -2.18 13.52 -10.56
C ASP A 103 -0.87 14.29 -10.80
N LYS A 104 0.14 14.04 -9.97
CA LYS A 104 1.50 14.61 -10.11
C LYS A 104 2.44 13.77 -10.99
N LYS A 105 1.94 12.67 -11.57
CA LYS A 105 2.72 11.73 -12.39
C LYS A 105 3.88 11.06 -11.63
N ILE A 106 3.73 10.91 -10.33
CA ILE A 106 4.63 10.14 -9.48
C ILE A 106 4.07 8.72 -9.41
N LEU A 107 4.57 7.84 -10.28
CA LEU A 107 4.01 6.51 -10.49
C LEU A 107 4.81 5.39 -9.81
N ASP A 108 5.89 5.74 -9.13
CA ASP A 108 6.74 4.83 -8.35
C ASP A 108 6.78 5.33 -6.91
N VAL A 109 6.12 4.61 -5.96
CA VAL A 109 5.93 5.11 -4.61
C VAL A 109 5.89 3.99 -3.57
N ASN A 110 6.61 4.17 -2.46
CA ASN A 110 6.47 3.35 -1.27
C ASN A 110 5.44 3.99 -0.33
N ILE A 111 4.43 3.25 0.05
CA ILE A 111 3.31 3.74 0.86
C ILE A 111 3.43 3.16 2.26
N PHE A 112 3.30 4.01 3.25
CA PHE A 112 3.40 3.69 4.66
C PHE A 112 2.15 4.11 5.42
N CYS A 113 1.58 3.20 6.21
CA CYS A 113 0.52 3.52 7.15
C CYS A 113 0.66 2.69 8.43
N ASP A 114 0.12 3.16 9.53
CA ASP A 114 0.19 2.50 10.84
C ASP A 114 -1.01 1.61 11.15
N SER A 115 -1.93 1.46 10.19
CA SER A 115 -3.02 0.49 10.27
C SER A 115 -2.61 -0.86 9.70
N GLU A 116 -2.17 -1.78 10.55
CA GLU A 116 -1.81 -3.15 10.14
C GLU A 116 -2.96 -3.85 9.40
N LEU A 117 -4.21 -3.60 9.83
CA LEU A 117 -5.39 -4.17 9.17
C LEU A 117 -5.47 -3.75 7.71
N ILE A 118 -5.35 -2.44 7.43
CA ILE A 118 -5.44 -1.90 6.07
C ILE A 118 -4.30 -2.42 5.20
N VAL A 119 -3.06 -2.40 5.72
CA VAL A 119 -1.88 -2.93 5.02
C VAL A 119 -2.09 -4.39 4.62
N ARG A 120 -2.52 -5.24 5.55
CA ARG A 120 -2.76 -6.67 5.29
C ARG A 120 -3.92 -6.89 4.31
N GLN A 121 -4.94 -6.04 4.33
CA GLN A 121 -6.04 -6.10 3.37
C GLN A 121 -5.58 -5.71 1.96
N VAL A 122 -4.85 -4.62 1.81
CA VAL A 122 -4.33 -4.15 0.50
C VAL A 122 -3.35 -5.15 -0.09
N ASN A 123 -2.50 -5.76 0.73
CA ASN A 123 -1.55 -6.80 0.31
C ASN A 123 -2.21 -8.17 0.04
N GLY A 124 -3.52 -8.32 0.33
CA GLY A 124 -4.27 -9.55 0.10
C GLY A 124 -4.10 -10.63 1.17
N ASP A 125 -3.42 -10.32 2.28
CA ASP A 125 -3.24 -11.24 3.41
C ASP A 125 -4.55 -11.46 4.19
N TYR A 126 -5.40 -10.41 4.27
CA TYR A 126 -6.69 -10.45 4.97
C TYR A 126 -7.84 -10.15 4.02
N LYS A 127 -8.94 -10.90 4.18
CA LYS A 127 -10.19 -10.65 3.45
C LYS A 127 -10.95 -9.46 4.04
N VAL A 128 -11.43 -8.58 3.18
CA VAL A 128 -12.37 -7.51 3.55
C VAL A 128 -13.79 -8.08 3.56
N LYS A 129 -14.52 -7.93 4.67
CA LYS A 129 -15.88 -8.47 4.83
C LYS A 129 -16.97 -7.42 4.88
N ASN A 130 -16.67 -6.23 5.38
CA ASN A 130 -17.62 -5.14 5.51
C ASN A 130 -17.88 -4.50 4.14
N GLU A 131 -19.13 -4.30 3.74
CA GLU A 131 -19.51 -3.81 2.40
C GLU A 131 -18.95 -2.41 2.09
N ARG A 132 -18.92 -1.49 3.07
CA ARG A 132 -18.35 -0.15 2.86
C ARG A 132 -16.84 -0.23 2.65
N MET A 133 -16.17 -1.06 3.44
CA MET A 133 -14.74 -1.31 3.31
C MET A 133 -14.38 -2.01 2.00
N ILE A 134 -15.22 -2.93 1.49
CA ILE A 134 -15.02 -3.57 0.18
C ILE A 134 -14.96 -2.53 -0.93
N LYS A 135 -15.84 -1.52 -0.91
CA LYS A 135 -15.84 -0.44 -1.91
C LYS A 135 -14.56 0.39 -1.86
N LEU A 136 -14.12 0.75 -0.64
CA LEU A 136 -12.88 1.51 -0.44
C LEU A 136 -11.65 0.70 -0.84
N HIS A 137 -11.57 -0.56 -0.43
CA HIS A 137 -10.52 -1.48 -0.82
C HIS A 137 -10.42 -1.63 -2.35
N SER A 138 -11.54 -1.88 -3.03
CA SER A 138 -11.58 -1.97 -4.50
C SER A 138 -11.10 -0.69 -5.17
N LYS A 139 -11.51 0.49 -4.64
CA LYS A 139 -11.04 1.78 -5.15
C LYS A 139 -9.53 1.95 -4.95
N THR A 140 -9.01 1.55 -3.79
CA THR A 140 -7.57 1.58 -3.51
C THR A 140 -6.79 0.71 -4.49
N LEU A 141 -7.20 -0.54 -4.71
CA LEU A 141 -6.53 -1.45 -5.65
C LEU A 141 -6.60 -0.93 -7.10
N ASN A 142 -7.72 -0.31 -7.51
CA ASN A 142 -7.83 0.31 -8.82
C ASN A 142 -6.84 1.47 -8.99
N LEU A 143 -6.65 2.30 -7.97
CA LEU A 143 -5.64 3.37 -8.01
C LEU A 143 -4.21 2.80 -8.00
N CYS A 144 -3.94 1.79 -7.18
CA CYS A 144 -2.65 1.09 -7.19
C CYS A 144 -2.32 0.50 -8.56
N SER A 145 -3.31 0.01 -9.30
CA SER A 145 -3.09 -0.52 -10.66
C SER A 145 -2.73 0.55 -11.70
N MET A 146 -2.89 1.83 -11.38
CA MET A 146 -2.47 2.97 -12.22
C MET A 146 -1.04 3.44 -11.91
N LEU A 147 -0.42 2.91 -10.86
CA LEU A 147 0.98 3.13 -10.53
C LEU A 147 1.86 2.12 -11.31
N GLU A 148 3.08 2.51 -11.63
CA GLU A 148 4.07 1.63 -12.27
C GLU A 148 4.69 0.68 -11.25
N ASN A 149 5.12 1.23 -10.11
CA ASN A 149 5.67 0.47 -9.00
C ASN A 149 5.10 0.99 -7.68
N TRP A 150 4.68 0.09 -6.83
CA TRP A 150 4.20 0.46 -5.51
C TRP A 150 4.40 -0.66 -4.49
N SER A 151 4.51 -0.24 -3.25
CA SER A 151 4.46 -1.11 -2.08
C SER A 151 3.59 -0.47 -1.00
N VAL A 152 2.92 -1.29 -0.18
CA VAL A 152 2.23 -0.82 1.02
C VAL A 152 2.80 -1.56 2.21
N SER A 153 3.33 -0.81 3.17
CA SER A 153 4.02 -1.33 4.34
C SER A 153 3.47 -0.74 5.63
N HIS A 154 3.36 -1.58 6.64
CA HIS A 154 3.02 -1.14 7.99
C HIS A 154 4.25 -0.48 8.64
N VAL A 155 4.01 0.66 9.28
CA VAL A 155 4.99 1.34 10.13
C VAL A 155 4.43 1.53 11.53
N MET A 156 5.30 1.57 12.52
CA MET A 156 4.89 1.91 13.87
C MET A 156 4.42 3.37 13.95
N ARG A 157 3.44 3.66 14.80
CA ARG A 157 2.83 4.98 14.94
C ARG A 157 3.85 6.10 15.19
N GLU A 158 4.93 5.78 15.92
CA GLU A 158 6.04 6.72 16.18
C GLU A 158 6.78 7.13 14.91
N LYS A 159 6.65 6.36 13.83
CA LYS A 159 7.23 6.66 12.52
C LYS A 159 6.23 7.27 11.54
N ASN A 160 4.95 7.42 11.94
CA ASN A 160 3.86 8.03 11.15
C ASN A 160 3.35 9.34 11.76
N THR A 161 4.12 9.96 12.64
CA THR A 161 3.68 11.13 13.45
C THR A 161 3.25 12.33 12.63
N GLU A 162 3.87 12.58 11.48
CA GLU A 162 3.51 13.71 10.61
C GLU A 162 2.14 13.47 9.95
N ALA A 163 1.85 12.26 9.46
CA ALA A 163 0.54 11.93 8.91
C ALA A 163 -0.54 11.92 10.00
N ASP A 164 -0.24 11.42 11.22
CA ASP A 164 -1.12 11.49 12.40
C ASP A 164 -1.48 12.92 12.78
N LEU A 165 -0.52 13.86 12.74
CA LEU A 165 -0.80 15.28 12.96
C LEU A 165 -1.71 15.87 11.87
N LEU A 166 -1.46 15.53 10.60
CA LEU A 166 -2.27 16.01 9.48
C LEU A 166 -3.70 15.44 9.53
N SER A 167 -3.89 14.17 9.92
CA SER A 167 -5.23 13.59 10.08
C SER A 167 -6.03 14.29 11.18
N LYS A 168 -5.38 14.66 12.29
CA LYS A 168 -5.97 15.46 13.38
C LYS A 168 -6.26 16.91 12.96
N GLU A 169 -5.39 17.50 12.12
CA GLU A 169 -5.68 18.80 11.50
C GLU A 169 -6.92 18.70 10.60
N GLY A 170 -7.07 17.60 9.85
CA GLY A 170 -8.25 17.32 9.05
C GLY A 170 -9.53 17.27 9.89
N LEU A 171 -9.48 16.69 11.10
CA LEU A 171 -10.61 16.69 12.04
C LEU A 171 -11.05 18.09 12.47
N ALA A 172 -10.15 19.07 12.49
CA ALA A 172 -10.41 20.42 12.96
C ALA A 172 -10.95 21.36 11.87
N LYS A 173 -11.00 20.89 10.63
CA LYS A 173 -11.54 21.63 9.47
C LYS A 173 -13.01 21.39 9.29
#